data_6b218d2c6d0b354c99f272b4804a1966
#
_entry.id   6b218d2c6d0b354c99f272b4804a1966
#
_cell.length_a   1.000
_cell.length_b   1.000
_cell.length_c   1.000
_cell.angle_alpha   90.00
_cell.angle_beta   90.00
_cell.angle_gamma   90.00
#
_symmetry.space_group_name_H-M   'P 1'
#
loop_
_entity.id
_entity.type
_entity.pdbx_description
1 polymer ?
#
loop_
_entity_poly.entity_id
_entity_poly.type
_entity_poly.pdbx_seq_one_letter_code
_entity_poly.pdbx_strand_id
1 'polypeptide(L)'
;MYTASKDRYTTMEYSHCGNSGLMLPKVSLGLWHNFGDTANFENMKQLCFTAFDNGITQFDLANNYGPEPGSAEKNFGKILKEDLGVYRDELIITTKAGYEMWDGPYGNWGSRKYLLASLDQSLKRMGLEYVDIFYHHRMDPDTPLEETMGALASAVQSGKALYVGLSNYDGKTLSEAAAILKDLRCPFVINQNRYSIFDRTVEKNGLKKTTGILKKGLITFSPLAQGQLTDRYLNGIPEDSRIRTDGRFLKESVLDEHRLDQIRKLNDLAAQRGEKLADMALGWLLQQKEVTSVLIGASKPQQILDNVKAISCAPFTKEELKLIDEISLN
;
A
#
# COMPACT_ATOMS: atom_id res chain seq x y z
N MET A 1 13.66 -22.43 -11.18
CA MET A 1 13.30 -21.20 -11.94
C MET A 1 11.78 -21.14 -11.98
N TYR A 2 11.20 -20.07 -11.50
CA TYR A 2 9.75 -19.85 -11.49
C TYR A 2 9.23 -19.59 -12.93
N THR A 3 8.05 -20.11 -13.21
CA THR A 3 7.33 -19.82 -14.46
C THR A 3 5.92 -19.37 -14.08
N ALA A 4 5.57 -18.14 -14.47
CA ALA A 4 4.30 -17.54 -14.14
C ALA A 4 3.13 -18.26 -14.82
N SER A 5 1.98 -18.30 -14.12
CA SER A 5 0.73 -18.81 -14.67
C SER A 5 0.37 -18.09 -15.97
N LYS A 6 -0.05 -18.84 -16.99
CA LYS A 6 -0.54 -18.25 -18.26
C LYS A 6 -1.87 -17.53 -18.07
N ASP A 7 -2.65 -17.94 -17.07
CA ASP A 7 -3.99 -17.42 -16.81
C ASP A 7 -3.99 -16.28 -15.75
N ARG A 8 -2.80 -15.76 -15.36
CA ARG A 8 -2.65 -14.78 -14.28
C ARG A 8 -3.48 -13.50 -14.44
N TYR A 9 -3.86 -13.14 -15.65
CA TYR A 9 -4.63 -11.91 -15.94
C TYR A 9 -6.14 -12.14 -16.11
N THR A 10 -6.62 -13.37 -15.94
CA THR A 10 -8.02 -13.72 -16.28
C THR A 10 -9.04 -13.25 -15.25
N THR A 11 -8.65 -13.12 -13.97
CA THR A 11 -9.55 -12.81 -12.85
C THR A 11 -9.32 -11.45 -12.23
N MET A 12 -8.09 -10.89 -12.34
CA MET A 12 -7.75 -9.60 -11.77
C MET A 12 -8.33 -8.46 -12.62
N GLU A 13 -8.98 -7.52 -11.96
CA GLU A 13 -9.40 -6.26 -12.57
C GLU A 13 -8.30 -5.19 -12.42
N TYR A 14 -8.16 -4.36 -13.45
CA TYR A 14 -7.20 -3.26 -13.49
C TYR A 14 -7.91 -1.93 -13.66
N SER A 15 -7.43 -0.89 -12.97
CA SER A 15 -7.94 0.47 -13.07
C SER A 15 -6.85 1.45 -13.43
N HIS A 16 -7.18 2.45 -14.25
CA HIS A 16 -6.27 3.57 -14.48
C HIS A 16 -5.90 4.27 -13.17
N CYS A 17 -4.63 4.58 -13.03
CA CYS A 17 -4.11 5.37 -11.92
C CYS A 17 -4.47 6.85 -12.16
N GLY A 18 -5.64 7.24 -11.73
CA GLY A 18 -6.22 8.53 -12.03
C GLY A 18 -6.39 8.77 -13.53
N ASN A 19 -5.95 9.94 -14.01
CA ASN A 19 -5.99 10.30 -15.43
C ASN A 19 -4.62 10.06 -16.11
N SER A 20 -4.04 8.89 -15.90
CA SER A 20 -2.78 8.46 -16.52
C SER A 20 -2.97 7.17 -17.33
N GLY A 21 -1.99 6.84 -18.16
CA GLY A 21 -1.96 5.56 -18.88
C GLY A 21 -1.57 4.37 -18.00
N LEU A 22 -1.08 4.60 -16.77
CA LEU A 22 -0.68 3.55 -15.85
C LEU A 22 -1.92 2.83 -15.30
N MET A 23 -1.94 1.52 -15.44
CA MET A 23 -2.99 0.67 -14.85
C MET A 23 -2.44 -0.08 -13.62
N LEU A 24 -3.23 -0.12 -12.56
CA LEU A 24 -2.92 -0.89 -11.36
C LEU A 24 -3.95 -2.00 -11.14
N PRO A 25 -3.54 -3.16 -10.60
CA PRO A 25 -4.49 -4.19 -10.18
C PRO A 25 -5.33 -3.68 -9.01
N LYS A 26 -6.57 -4.15 -8.90
CA LYS A 26 -7.46 -3.79 -7.78
C LYS A 26 -6.85 -4.16 -6.42
N VAL A 27 -6.03 -5.22 -6.37
CA VAL A 27 -5.29 -5.65 -5.19
C VAL A 27 -3.80 -5.61 -5.49
N SER A 28 -3.02 -4.98 -4.62
CA SER A 28 -1.56 -4.84 -4.70
C SER A 28 -0.89 -5.47 -3.48
N LEU A 29 0.34 -5.96 -3.60
CA LEU A 29 1.07 -6.59 -2.50
C LEU A 29 2.09 -5.64 -1.86
N GLY A 30 1.92 -5.38 -0.55
CA GLY A 30 2.86 -4.63 0.27
C GLY A 30 3.91 -5.53 0.92
N LEU A 31 5.17 -5.18 0.78
CA LEU A 31 6.32 -5.97 1.23
C LEU A 31 6.92 -5.44 2.53
N TRP A 32 6.07 -5.05 3.49
CA TRP A 32 6.55 -4.42 4.72
C TRP A 32 7.10 -5.45 5.73
N HIS A 33 6.23 -6.11 6.53
CA HIS A 33 6.65 -6.89 7.70
C HIS A 33 7.25 -8.27 7.40
N ASN A 34 6.79 -8.93 6.34
CA ASN A 34 7.10 -10.33 6.07
C ASN A 34 8.26 -10.51 5.07
N PHE A 35 8.98 -9.42 4.78
CA PHE A 35 10.07 -9.40 3.81
C PHE A 35 11.42 -8.96 4.40
N GLY A 36 11.50 -8.82 5.74
CA GLY A 36 12.74 -8.49 6.44
C GLY A 36 13.69 -9.67 6.60
N ASP A 37 14.88 -9.41 7.18
CA ASP A 37 15.96 -10.41 7.33
C ASP A 37 15.60 -11.58 8.26
N THR A 38 14.60 -11.40 9.14
CA THR A 38 14.14 -12.46 10.06
C THR A 38 13.04 -13.35 9.46
N ALA A 39 12.51 -13.02 8.28
CA ALA A 39 11.44 -13.77 7.66
C ALA A 39 11.98 -14.91 6.77
N ASN A 40 11.18 -15.94 6.56
CA ASN A 40 11.56 -17.08 5.73
C ASN A 40 11.59 -16.69 4.25
N PHE A 41 12.75 -16.79 3.61
CA PHE A 41 12.95 -16.38 2.21
C PHE A 41 12.10 -17.16 1.22
N GLU A 42 11.96 -18.49 1.40
CA GLU A 42 11.10 -19.30 0.53
C GLU A 42 9.63 -18.92 0.65
N ASN A 43 9.16 -18.53 1.85
CA ASN A 43 7.82 -18.00 2.00
C ASN A 43 7.65 -16.65 1.28
N MET A 44 8.68 -15.78 1.32
CA MET A 44 8.65 -14.52 0.54
C MET A 44 8.49 -14.78 -0.95
N LYS A 45 9.24 -15.76 -1.49
CA LYS A 45 9.12 -16.21 -2.90
C LYS A 45 7.70 -16.68 -3.20
N GLN A 46 7.14 -17.56 -2.35
CA GLN A 46 5.79 -18.08 -2.52
C GLN A 46 4.72 -16.97 -2.46
N LEU A 47 4.88 -15.98 -1.60
CA LEU A 47 3.99 -14.81 -1.55
C LEU A 47 4.05 -14.03 -2.87
N CYS A 48 5.24 -13.75 -3.39
CA CYS A 48 5.40 -13.03 -4.66
C CYS A 48 4.85 -13.83 -5.85
N PHE A 49 5.13 -15.14 -5.91
CA PHE A 49 4.64 -16.00 -6.98
C PHE A 49 3.13 -16.14 -6.96
N THR A 50 2.54 -16.41 -5.78
CA THR A 50 1.09 -16.46 -5.63
C THR A 50 0.42 -15.14 -6.01
N ALA A 51 1.01 -14.01 -5.63
CA ALA A 51 0.50 -12.70 -6.02
C ALA A 51 0.51 -12.54 -7.54
N PHE A 52 1.65 -12.76 -8.18
CA PHE A 52 1.78 -12.58 -9.63
C PHE A 52 0.93 -13.58 -10.43
N ASP A 53 0.86 -14.84 -10.01
CA ASP A 53 -0.01 -15.87 -10.63
C ASP A 53 -1.51 -15.55 -10.54
N ASN A 54 -1.90 -14.63 -9.66
CA ASN A 54 -3.28 -14.14 -9.52
C ASN A 54 -3.46 -12.68 -9.99
N GLY A 55 -2.55 -12.18 -10.84
CA GLY A 55 -2.67 -10.89 -11.50
C GLY A 55 -2.27 -9.69 -10.65
N ILE A 56 -1.70 -9.88 -9.47
CA ILE A 56 -1.12 -8.78 -8.70
C ILE A 56 0.23 -8.44 -9.34
N THR A 57 0.25 -7.36 -10.11
CA THR A 57 1.45 -6.87 -10.78
C THR A 57 2.21 -5.82 -9.96
N GLN A 58 1.57 -5.20 -8.98
CA GLN A 58 2.21 -4.17 -8.15
C GLN A 58 2.77 -4.74 -6.85
N PHE A 59 4.08 -4.50 -6.65
CA PHE A 59 4.85 -4.81 -5.44
C PHE A 59 5.33 -3.50 -4.80
N ASP A 60 4.86 -3.23 -3.59
CA ASP A 60 5.08 -1.95 -2.93
C ASP A 60 6.08 -2.08 -1.78
N LEU A 61 7.20 -1.36 -1.91
CA LEU A 61 8.29 -1.31 -0.94
C LEU A 61 8.45 0.10 -0.35
N ALA A 62 9.43 0.22 0.53
CA ALA A 62 10.03 1.47 0.97
C ALA A 62 11.47 1.20 1.45
N ASN A 63 12.31 2.23 1.42
CA ASN A 63 13.70 2.12 1.83
C ASN A 63 13.86 1.62 3.27
N ASN A 64 12.91 1.95 4.17
CA ASN A 64 12.94 1.57 5.59
C ASN A 64 12.20 0.27 5.91
N TYR A 65 11.68 -0.45 4.92
CA TYR A 65 10.97 -1.71 5.18
C TYR A 65 11.93 -2.84 5.56
N GLY A 66 11.47 -3.66 6.53
CA GLY A 66 12.21 -4.76 7.15
C GLY A 66 11.48 -5.23 8.41
N PRO A 67 12.14 -5.73 9.46
CA PRO A 67 13.45 -5.40 10.02
C PRO A 67 14.60 -6.09 9.28
N GLU A 68 15.80 -5.59 9.17
CA GLU A 68 16.37 -4.26 9.33
C GLU A 68 15.96 -3.31 8.19
N PRO A 69 16.03 -1.96 8.33
CA PRO A 69 15.75 -1.05 7.24
C PRO A 69 16.52 -1.38 5.96
N GLY A 70 15.80 -1.47 4.83
CA GLY A 70 16.37 -1.87 3.54
C GLY A 70 16.40 -3.37 3.27
N SER A 71 16.11 -4.23 4.25
CA SER A 71 16.15 -5.68 4.06
C SER A 71 15.04 -6.18 3.14
N ALA A 72 13.86 -5.57 3.18
CA ALA A 72 12.78 -5.92 2.26
C ALA A 72 13.18 -5.71 0.79
N GLU A 73 13.81 -4.57 0.47
CA GLU A 73 14.32 -4.29 -0.88
C GLU A 73 15.44 -5.25 -1.29
N LYS A 74 16.36 -5.61 -0.36
CA LYS A 74 17.42 -6.61 -0.63
C LYS A 74 16.83 -7.97 -0.95
N ASN A 75 15.85 -8.43 -0.15
CA ASN A 75 15.22 -9.72 -0.34
C ASN A 75 14.38 -9.77 -1.62
N PHE A 76 13.64 -8.71 -1.92
CA PHE A 76 12.90 -8.62 -3.18
C PHE A 76 13.85 -8.55 -4.39
N GLY A 77 14.99 -7.85 -4.28
CA GLY A 77 16.04 -7.84 -5.29
C GLY A 77 16.60 -9.22 -5.60
N LYS A 78 16.76 -10.11 -4.58
CA LYS A 78 17.13 -11.51 -4.80
C LYS A 78 16.04 -12.26 -5.55
N ILE A 79 14.76 -12.07 -5.20
CA ILE A 79 13.62 -12.70 -5.88
C ILE A 79 13.56 -12.25 -7.35
N LEU A 80 13.77 -10.95 -7.62
CA LEU A 80 13.86 -10.44 -8.97
C LEU A 80 14.99 -11.12 -9.75
N LYS A 81 16.19 -11.15 -9.18
CA LYS A 81 17.35 -11.74 -9.84
C LYS A 81 17.20 -13.23 -10.15
N GLU A 82 16.59 -13.99 -9.25
CA GLU A 82 16.48 -15.45 -9.34
C GLU A 82 15.29 -15.90 -10.20
N ASP A 83 14.17 -15.19 -10.12
CA ASP A 83 12.88 -15.69 -10.61
C ASP A 83 12.03 -14.66 -11.37
N LEU A 84 11.78 -13.46 -10.83
CA LEU A 84 10.81 -12.52 -11.38
C LEU A 84 11.37 -11.52 -12.37
N GLY A 85 12.70 -11.40 -12.50
CA GLY A 85 13.33 -10.41 -13.36
C GLY A 85 12.99 -10.54 -14.85
N VAL A 86 12.69 -11.76 -15.31
CA VAL A 86 12.24 -12.01 -16.69
C VAL A 86 10.86 -11.39 -17.00
N TYR A 87 10.12 -11.02 -15.96
CA TYR A 87 8.81 -10.37 -16.05
C TYR A 87 8.86 -8.88 -15.69
N ARG A 88 10.06 -8.24 -15.63
CA ARG A 88 10.22 -6.85 -15.16
C ARG A 88 9.25 -5.87 -15.83
N ASP A 89 9.01 -6.01 -17.12
CA ASP A 89 8.12 -5.13 -17.89
C ASP A 89 6.63 -5.35 -17.60
N GLU A 90 6.29 -6.45 -16.95
CA GLU A 90 4.92 -6.74 -16.48
C GLU A 90 4.70 -6.29 -15.03
N LEU A 91 5.75 -5.92 -14.30
CA LEU A 91 5.71 -5.58 -12.89
C LEU A 91 5.69 -4.07 -12.67
N ILE A 92 4.89 -3.62 -11.71
CA ILE A 92 4.92 -2.28 -11.16
C ILE A 92 5.65 -2.34 -9.81
N ILE A 93 6.91 -1.91 -9.81
CA ILE A 93 7.75 -1.92 -8.61
C ILE A 93 7.83 -0.51 -8.05
N THR A 94 7.40 -0.35 -6.80
CA THR A 94 7.36 0.96 -6.15
C THR A 94 8.22 0.98 -4.90
N THR A 95 8.88 2.12 -4.64
CA THR A 95 9.57 2.35 -3.36
C THR A 95 9.38 3.77 -2.88
N LYS A 96 9.75 4.04 -1.63
CA LYS A 96 9.49 5.29 -0.93
C LYS A 96 10.69 5.70 -0.08
N ALA A 97 10.84 6.99 0.16
CA ALA A 97 11.77 7.56 1.12
C ALA A 97 11.10 8.69 1.92
N GLY A 98 11.41 8.80 3.21
CA GLY A 98 10.83 9.81 4.10
C GLY A 98 10.96 9.49 5.59
N TYR A 99 11.29 8.24 5.93
CA TYR A 99 11.58 7.82 7.31
C TYR A 99 13.07 7.61 7.50
N GLU A 100 13.51 7.58 8.75
CA GLU A 100 14.91 7.45 9.12
C GLU A 100 15.55 6.17 8.57
N MET A 101 16.73 6.33 7.96
CA MET A 101 17.53 5.25 7.37
C MET A 101 18.95 5.20 7.91
N TRP A 102 19.47 6.33 8.38
CA TRP A 102 20.80 6.44 8.99
C TRP A 102 20.85 7.64 9.94
N ASP A 103 21.76 7.61 10.88
CA ASP A 103 21.94 8.66 11.88
C ASP A 103 22.36 10.00 11.29
N GLY A 104 22.05 11.07 12.01
CA GLY A 104 22.44 12.43 11.68
C GLY A 104 21.46 13.18 10.81
N PRO A 105 21.82 14.39 10.35
CA PRO A 105 20.85 15.34 9.78
C PRO A 105 20.44 15.04 8.34
N TYR A 106 21.00 14.00 7.70
CA TYR A 106 20.78 13.72 6.28
C TYR A 106 20.09 12.38 6.01
N GLY A 107 19.68 11.67 7.08
CA GLY A 107 19.14 10.30 6.98
C GLY A 107 17.63 10.19 7.08
N ASN A 108 16.88 11.29 6.99
CA ASN A 108 15.44 11.33 7.25
C ASN A 108 14.73 12.44 6.46
N TRP A 109 13.38 12.41 6.41
CA TRP A 109 12.47 13.45 5.90
C TRP A 109 12.47 13.65 4.38
N GLY A 110 12.35 14.90 3.91
CA GLY A 110 12.04 15.23 2.51
C GLY A 110 13.10 16.05 1.77
N SER A 111 14.30 16.26 2.36
CA SER A 111 15.34 17.05 1.67
C SER A 111 15.76 16.41 0.35
N ARG A 112 16.12 17.22 -0.62
CA ARG A 112 16.63 16.78 -1.92
C ARG A 112 17.81 15.81 -1.76
N LYS A 113 18.74 16.10 -0.83
CA LYS A 113 19.88 15.24 -0.55
C LYS A 113 19.45 13.86 -0.10
N TYR A 114 18.52 13.78 0.86
CA TYR A 114 18.04 12.52 1.41
C TYR A 114 17.27 11.69 0.36
N LEU A 115 16.32 12.32 -0.36
CA LEU A 115 15.47 11.61 -1.30
C LEU A 115 16.25 10.99 -2.45
N LEU A 116 17.19 11.74 -3.07
CA LEU A 116 17.98 11.22 -4.18
C LEU A 116 18.97 10.14 -3.74
N ALA A 117 19.66 10.33 -2.60
CA ALA A 117 20.53 9.30 -2.04
C ALA A 117 19.77 8.03 -1.68
N SER A 118 18.56 8.17 -1.10
CA SER A 118 17.69 7.03 -0.76
C SER A 118 17.26 6.25 -1.99
N LEU A 119 16.85 6.94 -3.06
CA LEU A 119 16.47 6.27 -4.32
C LEU A 119 17.66 5.49 -4.91
N ASP A 120 18.85 6.06 -4.94
CA ASP A 120 20.06 5.39 -5.44
C ASP A 120 20.38 4.12 -4.63
N GLN A 121 20.25 4.21 -3.30
CA GLN A 121 20.44 3.07 -2.41
C GLN A 121 19.35 2.00 -2.61
N SER A 122 18.08 2.39 -2.82
CA SER A 122 16.98 1.49 -3.09
C SER A 122 17.18 0.72 -4.39
N LEU A 123 17.52 1.42 -5.47
CA LEU A 123 17.83 0.81 -6.76
C LEU A 123 18.98 -0.19 -6.65
N LYS A 124 20.05 0.16 -5.92
CA LYS A 124 21.18 -0.74 -5.67
C LYS A 124 20.78 -1.98 -4.88
N ARG A 125 19.93 -1.85 -3.84
CA ARG A 125 19.44 -2.99 -3.04
C ARG A 125 18.60 -3.95 -3.86
N MET A 126 17.75 -3.41 -4.75
CA MET A 126 16.86 -4.21 -5.59
C MET A 126 17.54 -4.71 -6.88
N GLY A 127 18.72 -4.17 -7.23
CA GLY A 127 19.40 -4.49 -8.51
C GLY A 127 18.64 -3.97 -9.73
N LEU A 128 17.99 -2.80 -9.61
CA LEU A 128 17.19 -2.17 -10.66
C LEU A 128 17.83 -0.88 -11.16
N GLU A 129 17.59 -0.55 -12.42
CA GLU A 129 17.96 0.75 -13.00
C GLU A 129 16.93 1.84 -12.70
N TYR A 130 15.64 1.45 -12.57
CA TYR A 130 14.53 2.35 -12.24
C TYR A 130 13.43 1.63 -11.46
N VAL A 131 12.62 2.42 -10.76
CA VAL A 131 11.33 2.00 -10.21
C VAL A 131 10.18 2.62 -11.02
N ASP A 132 9.02 1.95 -11.02
CA ASP A 132 7.86 2.48 -11.73
C ASP A 132 7.29 3.70 -11.03
N ILE A 133 7.17 3.66 -9.68
CA ILE A 133 6.71 4.81 -8.91
C ILE A 133 7.66 5.04 -7.72
N PHE A 134 8.20 6.25 -7.61
CA PHE A 134 8.93 6.70 -6.42
C PHE A 134 8.07 7.62 -5.58
N TYR A 135 7.89 7.29 -4.29
CA TYR A 135 7.06 8.08 -3.38
C TYR A 135 7.90 8.92 -2.41
N HIS A 136 7.45 10.15 -2.14
CA HIS A 136 7.74 10.78 -0.87
C HIS A 136 6.82 10.18 0.21
N HIS A 137 7.43 9.58 1.25
CA HIS A 137 6.73 8.66 2.15
C HIS A 137 5.82 9.35 3.18
N ARG A 138 6.13 10.60 3.54
CA ARG A 138 5.35 11.43 4.45
C ARG A 138 5.69 12.90 4.29
N MET A 139 4.74 13.78 4.65
CA MET A 139 5.01 15.21 4.67
C MET A 139 6.19 15.54 5.59
N ASP A 140 7.06 16.45 5.14
CA ASP A 140 8.13 17.01 5.93
C ASP A 140 7.72 18.43 6.37
N PRO A 141 7.65 18.71 7.69
CA PRO A 141 7.20 20.00 8.18
C PRO A 141 8.24 21.11 7.99
N ASP A 142 9.52 20.76 7.81
CA ASP A 142 10.64 21.72 7.87
C ASP A 142 11.28 21.98 6.50
N THR A 143 11.19 21.03 5.56
CA THR A 143 11.72 21.22 4.20
C THR A 143 10.70 21.92 3.31
N PRO A 144 11.09 22.98 2.59
CA PRO A 144 10.22 23.62 1.61
C PRO A 144 9.65 22.60 0.61
N LEU A 145 8.35 22.68 0.36
CA LEU A 145 7.65 21.72 -0.51
C LEU A 145 8.24 21.69 -1.93
N GLU A 146 8.70 22.85 -2.42
CA GLU A 146 9.37 23.01 -3.71
C GLU A 146 10.65 22.19 -3.81
N GLU A 147 11.44 22.11 -2.72
CA GLU A 147 12.66 21.29 -2.70
C GLU A 147 12.33 19.80 -2.80
N THR A 148 11.37 19.34 -1.99
CA THR A 148 10.92 17.95 -2.00
C THR A 148 10.34 17.57 -3.37
N MET A 149 9.45 18.38 -3.93
CA MET A 149 8.86 18.13 -5.26
C MET A 149 9.91 18.22 -6.38
N GLY A 150 10.87 19.15 -6.26
CA GLY A 150 12.02 19.25 -7.17
C GLY A 150 12.94 18.02 -7.13
N ALA A 151 13.09 17.38 -5.96
CA ALA A 151 13.81 16.11 -5.85
C ALA A 151 13.10 14.97 -6.59
N LEU A 152 11.77 14.85 -6.41
CA LEU A 152 10.96 13.86 -7.14
C LEU A 152 11.02 14.08 -8.66
N ALA A 153 10.91 15.32 -9.11
CA ALA A 153 11.05 15.66 -10.54
C ALA A 153 12.42 15.25 -11.09
N SER A 154 13.48 15.46 -10.31
CA SER A 154 14.84 15.05 -10.71
C SER A 154 15.00 13.54 -10.79
N ALA A 155 14.33 12.76 -9.93
CA ALA A 155 14.31 11.30 -10.00
C ALA A 155 13.71 10.81 -11.34
N VAL A 156 12.65 11.46 -11.81
CA VAL A 156 12.05 11.15 -13.13
C VAL A 156 12.94 11.62 -14.27
N GLN A 157 13.43 12.86 -14.24
CA GLN A 157 14.29 13.41 -15.29
C GLN A 157 15.59 12.61 -15.50
N SER A 158 16.11 12.01 -14.41
CA SER A 158 17.28 11.12 -14.47
C SER A 158 16.97 9.69 -14.93
N GLY A 159 15.70 9.36 -15.21
CA GLY A 159 15.27 8.03 -15.61
C GLY A 159 15.24 6.98 -14.48
N LYS A 160 15.40 7.40 -13.22
CA LYS A 160 15.40 6.50 -12.05
C LYS A 160 14.00 6.18 -11.51
N ALA A 161 12.99 6.91 -11.97
CA ALA A 161 11.58 6.64 -11.72
C ALA A 161 10.76 7.00 -12.95
N LEU A 162 9.73 6.22 -13.27
CA LEU A 162 8.82 6.55 -14.39
C LEU A 162 7.75 7.56 -13.94
N TYR A 163 7.25 7.39 -12.73
CA TYR A 163 6.22 8.22 -12.11
C TYR A 163 6.60 8.56 -10.68
N VAL A 164 5.92 9.54 -10.12
CA VAL A 164 6.01 9.88 -8.70
C VAL A 164 4.67 9.75 -8.00
N GLY A 165 4.74 9.43 -6.70
CA GLY A 165 3.62 9.38 -5.79
C GLY A 165 3.89 10.14 -4.50
N LEU A 166 2.83 10.44 -3.75
CA LEU A 166 2.90 11.05 -2.44
C LEU A 166 2.18 10.16 -1.43
N SER A 167 2.71 10.05 -0.21
CA SER A 167 2.13 9.22 0.84
C SER A 167 1.95 10.00 2.12
N ASN A 168 0.85 9.74 2.85
CA ASN A 168 0.54 10.40 4.11
C ASN A 168 0.42 11.94 4.01
N TYR A 169 -0.07 12.45 2.89
CA TYR A 169 -0.40 13.85 2.70
C TYR A 169 -1.87 14.11 3.10
N ASP A 170 -2.18 15.34 3.50
CA ASP A 170 -3.56 15.84 3.59
C ASP A 170 -4.00 16.50 2.28
N GLY A 171 -5.28 16.86 2.18
CA GLY A 171 -5.85 17.41 0.96
C GLY A 171 -5.29 18.77 0.56
N LYS A 172 -4.91 19.60 1.54
CA LYS A 172 -4.35 20.95 1.28
C LYS A 172 -2.94 20.82 0.72
N THR A 173 -2.05 20.16 1.46
CA THR A 173 -0.65 20.00 1.05
C THR A 173 -0.53 19.19 -0.24
N LEU A 174 -1.44 18.22 -0.46
CA LEU A 174 -1.52 17.51 -1.73
C LEU A 174 -1.81 18.43 -2.91
N SER A 175 -2.74 19.38 -2.75
CA SER A 175 -3.09 20.33 -3.81
C SER A 175 -1.91 21.23 -4.17
N GLU A 176 -1.18 21.71 -3.15
CA GLU A 176 0.02 22.54 -3.31
C GLU A 176 1.15 21.75 -4.00
N ALA A 177 1.45 20.55 -3.53
CA ALA A 177 2.44 19.67 -4.15
C ALA A 177 2.11 19.34 -5.61
N ALA A 178 0.86 19.05 -5.91
CA ALA A 178 0.40 18.74 -7.27
C ALA A 178 0.57 19.93 -8.22
N ALA A 179 0.36 21.16 -7.75
CA ALA A 179 0.61 22.38 -8.54
C ALA A 179 2.10 22.51 -8.90
N ILE A 180 2.99 22.36 -7.90
CA ILE A 180 4.44 22.42 -8.11
C ILE A 180 4.90 21.30 -9.08
N LEU A 181 4.44 20.06 -8.88
CA LEU A 181 4.81 18.94 -9.76
C LEU A 181 4.31 19.15 -11.20
N LYS A 182 3.14 19.77 -11.37
CA LYS A 182 2.62 20.16 -12.70
C LYS A 182 3.50 21.18 -13.38
N ASP A 183 3.94 22.23 -12.66
CA ASP A 183 4.82 23.28 -13.19
C ASP A 183 6.20 22.69 -13.57
N LEU A 184 6.67 21.71 -12.80
CA LEU A 184 7.89 20.94 -13.09
C LEU A 184 7.71 19.88 -14.19
N ARG A 185 6.51 19.75 -14.78
CA ARG A 185 6.14 18.70 -15.75
C ARG A 185 6.48 17.30 -15.27
N CYS A 186 6.40 17.07 -13.95
CA CYS A 186 6.67 15.79 -13.33
C CYS A 186 5.39 14.92 -13.32
N PRO A 187 5.44 13.66 -13.76
CA PRO A 187 4.28 12.77 -13.84
C PRO A 187 3.87 12.25 -12.46
N PHE A 188 3.19 13.09 -11.68
CA PHE A 188 2.55 12.71 -10.43
C PHE A 188 1.23 11.99 -10.72
N VAL A 189 1.09 10.73 -10.25
CA VAL A 189 -0.04 9.88 -10.64
C VAL A 189 -0.88 9.38 -9.48
N ILE A 190 -0.34 9.26 -8.25
CA ILE A 190 -0.98 8.51 -7.17
C ILE A 190 -0.65 9.04 -5.78
N ASN A 191 -1.64 8.90 -4.86
CA ASN A 191 -1.44 9.01 -3.42
C ASN A 191 -1.53 7.65 -2.75
N GLN A 192 -0.73 7.44 -1.69
CA GLN A 192 -0.82 6.27 -0.84
C GLN A 192 -1.10 6.70 0.60
N ASN A 193 -2.26 6.34 1.13
CA ASN A 193 -2.69 6.73 2.48
C ASN A 193 -3.37 5.57 3.21
N ARG A 194 -3.36 5.63 4.55
CA ARG A 194 -4.14 4.72 5.38
C ARG A 194 -5.63 4.98 5.16
N TYR A 195 -6.36 3.92 4.85
CA TYR A 195 -7.80 4.00 4.70
C TYR A 195 -8.42 2.61 4.93
N SER A 196 -9.43 2.56 5.77
CA SER A 196 -10.21 1.37 6.09
C SER A 196 -11.57 1.77 6.66
N ILE A 197 -12.44 0.81 6.91
CA ILE A 197 -13.70 1.07 7.63
C ILE A 197 -13.45 1.75 8.98
N PHE A 198 -12.35 1.41 9.69
CA PHE A 198 -12.00 1.98 11.00
C PHE A 198 -11.09 3.23 10.94
N ASP A 199 -10.51 3.54 9.81
CA ASP A 199 -9.70 4.77 9.65
C ASP A 199 -10.20 5.56 8.45
N ARG A 200 -10.94 6.61 8.71
CA ARG A 200 -11.59 7.50 7.74
C ARG A 200 -10.88 8.86 7.65
N THR A 201 -9.62 8.93 8.06
CA THR A 201 -8.84 10.20 8.09
C THR A 201 -8.79 10.87 6.71
N VAL A 202 -8.63 10.10 5.63
CA VAL A 202 -8.59 10.64 4.26
C VAL A 202 -9.87 11.35 3.81
N GLU A 203 -11.01 11.03 4.44
CA GLU A 203 -12.27 11.71 4.20
C GLU A 203 -12.32 13.04 4.96
N LYS A 204 -11.86 13.02 6.23
CA LYS A 204 -11.92 14.16 7.15
C LYS A 204 -10.90 15.25 6.83
N ASN A 205 -9.69 14.87 6.40
CA ASN A 205 -8.59 15.80 6.07
C ASN A 205 -8.63 16.31 4.62
N GLY A 206 -9.67 15.97 3.86
CA GLY A 206 -9.88 16.43 2.49
C GLY A 206 -9.07 15.70 1.42
N LEU A 207 -8.19 14.75 1.77
CA LEU A 207 -7.34 14.05 0.80
C LEU A 207 -8.17 13.36 -0.29
N LYS A 208 -9.15 12.54 0.10
CA LYS A 208 -10.00 11.79 -0.83
C LYS A 208 -10.66 12.71 -1.85
N LYS A 209 -11.26 13.83 -1.37
CA LYS A 209 -11.88 14.84 -2.23
C LYS A 209 -10.86 15.49 -3.19
N THR A 210 -9.71 15.90 -2.67
CA THR A 210 -8.64 16.53 -3.48
C THR A 210 -8.11 15.56 -4.53
N THR A 211 -7.88 14.29 -4.18
CA THR A 211 -7.45 13.24 -5.12
C THR A 211 -8.43 13.09 -6.29
N GLY A 212 -9.73 13.08 -6.00
CA GLY A 212 -10.78 13.03 -7.04
C GLY A 212 -10.79 14.26 -7.94
N ILE A 213 -10.64 15.47 -7.38
CA ILE A 213 -10.56 16.74 -8.14
C ILE A 213 -9.35 16.74 -9.06
N LEU A 214 -8.20 16.32 -8.55
CA LEU A 214 -6.92 16.28 -9.29
C LEU A 214 -6.86 15.11 -10.27
N LYS A 215 -7.85 14.21 -10.24
CA LYS A 215 -7.90 12.97 -11.05
C LYS A 215 -6.61 12.15 -10.89
N LYS A 216 -6.19 11.94 -9.64
CA LYS A 216 -5.06 11.09 -9.28
C LYS A 216 -5.56 9.75 -8.71
N GLY A 217 -4.70 8.72 -8.74
CA GLY A 217 -4.99 7.47 -8.08
C GLY A 217 -4.93 7.60 -6.55
N LEU A 218 -5.66 6.74 -5.86
CA LEU A 218 -5.54 6.51 -4.43
C LEU A 218 -5.33 5.02 -4.18
N ILE A 219 -4.18 4.67 -3.63
CA ILE A 219 -3.92 3.33 -3.12
C ILE A 219 -3.95 3.35 -1.59
N THR A 220 -4.64 2.38 -0.99
CA THR A 220 -4.90 2.40 0.45
C THR A 220 -4.10 1.33 1.17
N PHE A 221 -3.27 1.73 2.13
CA PHE A 221 -2.59 0.78 3.00
C PHE A 221 -3.35 0.51 4.30
N SER A 222 -3.05 -0.62 4.95
CA SER A 222 -3.78 -1.14 6.12
C SER A 222 -5.30 -1.27 5.89
N PRO A 223 -5.76 -1.77 4.73
CA PRO A 223 -7.18 -1.83 4.40
C PRO A 223 -7.98 -2.71 5.38
N LEU A 224 -7.34 -3.70 6.00
CA LEU A 224 -7.92 -4.57 7.02
C LEU A 224 -7.62 -4.10 8.45
N ALA A 225 -7.23 -2.83 8.65
CA ALA A 225 -6.90 -2.27 9.97
C ALA A 225 -5.95 -3.18 10.79
N GLN A 226 -4.89 -3.67 10.15
CA GLN A 226 -3.89 -4.60 10.72
C GLN A 226 -4.48 -5.94 11.19
N GLY A 227 -5.54 -6.41 10.54
CA GLY A 227 -6.21 -7.67 10.83
C GLY A 227 -7.44 -7.54 11.74
N GLN A 228 -7.78 -6.34 12.22
CA GLN A 228 -9.01 -6.11 13.00
C GLN A 228 -10.28 -6.37 12.17
N LEU A 229 -10.26 -6.07 10.88
CA LEU A 229 -11.36 -6.30 9.95
C LEU A 229 -11.29 -7.71 9.35
N THR A 230 -11.11 -8.71 10.23
CA THR A 230 -11.14 -10.14 9.93
C THR A 230 -11.81 -10.87 11.10
N ASP A 231 -12.09 -12.15 10.94
CA ASP A 231 -12.58 -13.03 12.01
C ASP A 231 -11.55 -13.37 13.09
N ARG A 232 -10.29 -12.95 12.88
CA ARG A 232 -9.13 -13.35 13.67
C ARG A 232 -9.23 -13.04 15.16
N TYR A 233 -9.90 -11.92 15.52
CA TYR A 233 -9.99 -11.43 16.90
C TYR A 233 -11.34 -11.69 17.58
N LEU A 234 -12.29 -12.35 16.90
CA LEU A 234 -13.62 -12.63 17.44
C LEU A 234 -13.60 -13.53 18.68
N ASN A 235 -12.64 -14.45 18.76
CA ASN A 235 -12.50 -15.44 19.82
C ASN A 235 -11.25 -15.22 20.70
N GLY A 236 -10.77 -13.97 20.78
CA GLY A 236 -9.57 -13.60 21.54
C GLY A 236 -8.38 -13.24 20.65
N ILE A 237 -7.23 -13.02 21.28
CA ILE A 237 -5.99 -12.60 20.58
C ILE A 237 -5.14 -13.85 20.27
N PRO A 238 -5.00 -14.25 19.00
CA PRO A 238 -4.17 -15.40 18.63
C PRO A 238 -2.68 -15.19 18.97
N GLU A 239 -1.99 -16.27 19.34
CA GLU A 239 -0.56 -16.22 19.69
C GLU A 239 0.33 -15.77 18.52
N ASP A 240 -0.04 -16.11 17.27
CA ASP A 240 0.63 -15.68 16.05
C ASP A 240 0.18 -14.30 15.55
N SER A 241 -0.61 -13.55 16.35
CA SER A 241 -1.06 -12.20 15.98
C SER A 241 0.06 -11.16 16.11
N ARG A 242 -0.06 -10.05 15.35
CA ARG A 242 0.88 -8.92 15.47
C ARG A 242 0.92 -8.31 16.86
N ILE A 243 -0.16 -8.40 17.61
CA ILE A 243 -0.23 -7.94 19.01
C ILE A 243 0.77 -8.73 19.86
N ARG A 244 0.88 -10.05 19.64
CA ARG A 244 1.77 -10.92 20.42
C ARG A 244 3.20 -10.96 19.87
N THR A 245 3.36 -10.90 18.55
CA THR A 245 4.67 -11.07 17.89
C THR A 245 5.40 -9.77 17.63
N ASP A 246 4.67 -8.64 17.41
CA ASP A 246 5.23 -7.31 17.14
C ASP A 246 4.27 -6.20 17.65
N GLY A 247 4.29 -5.95 18.92
CA GLY A 247 3.42 -4.94 19.57
C GLY A 247 3.73 -3.47 19.22
N ARG A 248 4.66 -3.18 18.32
CA ARG A 248 5.07 -1.80 17.96
C ARG A 248 3.94 -1.01 17.29
N PHE A 249 3.15 -1.65 16.42
CA PHE A 249 2.17 -0.99 15.55
C PHE A 249 0.72 -1.33 15.86
N LEU A 250 0.46 -2.45 16.52
CA LEU A 250 -0.86 -2.85 16.98
C LEU A 250 -0.76 -3.29 18.44
N LYS A 251 -1.29 -2.47 19.33
CA LYS A 251 -1.31 -2.76 20.78
C LYS A 251 -2.61 -3.44 21.18
N GLU A 252 -2.56 -4.28 22.22
CA GLU A 252 -3.75 -4.95 22.79
C GLU A 252 -4.84 -3.96 23.20
N SER A 253 -4.45 -2.78 23.69
CA SER A 253 -5.39 -1.70 24.09
C SER A 253 -6.28 -1.17 22.98
N VAL A 254 -5.99 -1.48 21.71
CA VAL A 254 -6.85 -1.12 20.56
C VAL A 254 -8.05 -2.06 20.43
N LEU A 255 -7.98 -3.26 21.02
CA LEU A 255 -9.05 -4.26 21.02
C LEU A 255 -9.84 -4.21 22.35
N ASP A 256 -10.31 -3.02 22.73
CA ASP A 256 -11.26 -2.89 23.85
C ASP A 256 -12.64 -3.48 23.51
N GLU A 257 -13.52 -3.59 24.51
CA GLU A 257 -14.86 -4.17 24.31
C GLU A 257 -15.68 -3.41 23.27
N HIS A 258 -15.49 -2.09 23.14
CA HIS A 258 -16.17 -1.29 22.14
C HIS A 258 -15.70 -1.68 20.72
N ARG A 259 -14.39 -1.79 20.50
CA ARG A 259 -13.83 -2.22 19.21
C ARG A 259 -14.22 -3.65 18.88
N LEU A 260 -14.23 -4.55 19.86
CA LEU A 260 -14.67 -5.93 19.65
C LEU A 260 -16.15 -6.01 19.28
N ASP A 261 -17.02 -5.19 19.87
CA ASP A 261 -18.43 -5.08 19.50
C ASP A 261 -18.61 -4.58 18.07
N GLN A 262 -17.85 -3.55 17.66
CA GLN A 262 -17.83 -3.08 16.27
C GLN A 262 -17.42 -4.19 15.30
N ILE A 263 -16.36 -4.97 15.61
CA ILE A 263 -15.90 -6.08 14.78
C ILE A 263 -16.98 -7.17 14.67
N ARG A 264 -17.65 -7.54 15.78
CA ARG A 264 -18.74 -8.52 15.77
C ARG A 264 -19.91 -8.06 14.89
N LYS A 265 -20.37 -6.82 15.04
CA LYS A 265 -21.46 -6.26 14.23
C LYS A 265 -21.10 -6.19 12.73
N LEU A 266 -19.89 -5.82 12.39
CA LEU A 266 -19.43 -5.83 11.00
C LEU A 266 -19.30 -7.26 10.44
N ASN A 267 -18.89 -8.23 11.28
CA ASN A 267 -18.82 -9.63 10.89
C ASN A 267 -20.24 -10.22 10.66
N ASP A 268 -21.21 -9.85 11.49
CA ASP A 268 -22.60 -10.25 11.31
C ASP A 268 -23.19 -9.70 10.01
N LEU A 269 -22.87 -8.44 9.68
CA LEU A 269 -23.26 -7.85 8.38
C LEU A 269 -22.61 -8.58 7.22
N ALA A 270 -21.30 -8.88 7.31
CA ALA A 270 -20.62 -9.66 6.27
C ALA A 270 -21.24 -11.05 6.09
N ALA A 271 -21.57 -11.74 7.19
CA ALA A 271 -22.27 -13.04 7.15
C ALA A 271 -23.65 -12.97 6.49
N GLN A 272 -24.43 -11.91 6.74
CA GLN A 272 -25.71 -11.68 6.07
C GLN A 272 -25.54 -11.48 4.54
N ARG A 273 -24.42 -10.90 4.12
CA ARG A 273 -24.06 -10.77 2.70
C ARG A 273 -23.49 -12.07 2.09
N GLY A 274 -23.27 -13.11 2.89
CA GLY A 274 -22.60 -14.36 2.46
C GLY A 274 -21.09 -14.19 2.22
N GLU A 275 -20.48 -13.19 2.82
CA GLU A 275 -19.07 -12.81 2.66
C GLU A 275 -18.31 -12.98 3.98
N LYS A 276 -16.98 -13.10 3.92
CA LYS A 276 -16.13 -12.92 5.10
C LYS A 276 -15.96 -11.43 5.40
N LEU A 277 -15.72 -11.07 6.66
CA LEU A 277 -15.48 -9.67 7.05
C LEU A 277 -14.32 -9.03 6.26
N ALA A 278 -13.25 -9.78 6.00
CA ALA A 278 -12.13 -9.30 5.21
C ALA A 278 -12.54 -8.97 3.76
N ASP A 279 -13.32 -9.83 3.12
CA ASP A 279 -13.79 -9.64 1.75
C ASP A 279 -14.71 -8.41 1.66
N MET A 280 -15.65 -8.28 2.61
CA MET A 280 -16.53 -7.12 2.73
C MET A 280 -15.73 -5.82 2.95
N ALA A 281 -14.73 -5.82 3.83
CA ALA A 281 -13.94 -4.63 4.13
C ALA A 281 -13.07 -4.17 2.95
N LEU A 282 -12.46 -5.10 2.21
CA LEU A 282 -11.73 -4.79 0.99
C LEU A 282 -12.67 -4.35 -0.13
N GLY A 283 -13.81 -5.05 -0.33
CA GLY A 283 -14.85 -4.70 -1.29
C GLY A 283 -15.42 -3.30 -1.04
N TRP A 284 -15.63 -2.94 0.23
CA TRP A 284 -16.08 -1.60 0.60
C TRP A 284 -15.09 -0.51 0.14
N LEU A 285 -13.77 -0.74 0.27
CA LEU A 285 -12.76 0.18 -0.26
C LEU A 285 -12.74 0.23 -1.78
N LEU A 286 -12.79 -0.93 -2.44
CA LEU A 286 -12.73 -1.05 -3.90
C LEU A 286 -13.93 -0.42 -4.61
N GLN A 287 -15.06 -0.26 -3.92
CA GLN A 287 -16.25 0.43 -4.43
C GLN A 287 -16.21 1.94 -4.19
N GLN A 288 -15.21 2.48 -3.48
CA GLN A 288 -14.98 3.93 -3.40
C GLN A 288 -14.41 4.42 -4.74
N LYS A 289 -15.08 5.39 -5.35
CA LYS A 289 -14.73 5.90 -6.69
C LYS A 289 -13.27 6.36 -6.82
N GLU A 290 -12.70 6.93 -5.77
CA GLU A 290 -11.35 7.47 -5.76
C GLU A 290 -10.28 6.39 -5.51
N VAL A 291 -10.66 5.21 -4.99
CA VAL A 291 -9.72 4.13 -4.69
C VAL A 291 -9.39 3.35 -5.97
N THR A 292 -8.12 3.39 -6.34
CA THR A 292 -7.59 2.66 -7.51
C THR A 292 -7.24 1.23 -7.14
N SER A 293 -6.60 1.02 -5.98
CA SER A 293 -6.10 -0.27 -5.52
C SER A 293 -6.07 -0.34 -4.00
N VAL A 294 -6.21 -1.53 -3.45
CA VAL A 294 -5.96 -1.80 -2.02
C VAL A 294 -4.63 -2.51 -1.86
N LEU A 295 -3.81 -2.04 -0.91
CA LEU A 295 -2.50 -2.60 -0.63
C LEU A 295 -2.59 -3.59 0.53
N ILE A 296 -2.56 -4.88 0.22
CA ILE A 296 -2.61 -5.95 1.22
C ILE A 296 -1.21 -6.34 1.68
N GLY A 297 -1.10 -6.78 2.94
CA GLY A 297 0.04 -7.53 3.46
C GLY A 297 -0.38 -8.98 3.70
N ALA A 298 0.51 -9.92 3.43
CA ALA A 298 0.27 -11.34 3.67
C ALA A 298 1.47 -12.00 4.35
N SER A 299 1.20 -12.96 5.23
CA SER A 299 2.21 -13.85 5.83
C SER A 299 2.14 -15.28 5.30
N LYS A 300 1.05 -15.62 4.59
CA LYS A 300 0.80 -16.93 3.98
C LYS A 300 0.17 -16.72 2.60
N PRO A 301 0.52 -17.54 1.58
CA PRO A 301 -0.07 -17.46 0.24
C PRO A 301 -1.59 -17.50 0.22
N GLN A 302 -2.22 -18.30 1.10
CA GLN A 302 -3.67 -18.40 1.18
C GLN A 302 -4.35 -17.07 1.47
N GLN A 303 -3.73 -16.17 2.24
CA GLN A 303 -4.28 -14.84 2.51
C GLN A 303 -4.35 -13.98 1.24
N ILE A 304 -3.41 -14.15 0.31
CA ILE A 304 -3.45 -13.46 -0.98
C ILE A 304 -4.64 -13.97 -1.79
N LEU A 305 -4.80 -15.31 -1.89
CA LEU A 305 -5.91 -15.94 -2.61
C LEU A 305 -7.27 -15.54 -2.03
N ASP A 306 -7.38 -15.44 -0.70
CA ASP A 306 -8.61 -14.99 -0.06
C ASP A 306 -8.86 -13.50 -0.36
N ASN A 307 -7.87 -12.62 -0.21
CA ASN A 307 -8.06 -11.18 -0.42
C ASN A 307 -8.39 -10.81 -1.87
N VAL A 308 -7.92 -11.57 -2.86
CA VAL A 308 -8.27 -11.36 -4.29
C VAL A 308 -9.77 -11.57 -4.53
N LYS A 309 -10.45 -12.40 -3.74
CA LYS A 309 -11.92 -12.63 -3.85
C LYS A 309 -12.73 -11.36 -3.62
N ALA A 310 -12.20 -10.39 -2.88
CA ALA A 310 -12.87 -9.11 -2.63
C ALA A 310 -13.20 -8.31 -3.91
N ILE A 311 -12.55 -8.60 -5.04
CA ILE A 311 -12.85 -8.00 -6.33
C ILE A 311 -14.27 -8.36 -6.76
N SER A 312 -14.75 -9.56 -6.40
CA SER A 312 -16.10 -10.05 -6.71
C SER A 312 -17.14 -9.71 -5.64
N CYS A 313 -16.81 -8.86 -4.67
CA CYS A 313 -17.75 -8.42 -3.63
C CYS A 313 -18.97 -7.73 -4.26
N ALA A 314 -20.17 -8.16 -3.85
CA ALA A 314 -21.42 -7.58 -4.34
C ALA A 314 -21.51 -6.08 -4.03
N PRO A 315 -22.17 -5.26 -4.87
CA PRO A 315 -22.41 -3.85 -4.56
C PRO A 315 -23.13 -3.67 -3.23
N PHE A 316 -22.71 -2.65 -2.46
CA PHE A 316 -23.37 -2.30 -1.21
C PHE A 316 -24.68 -1.54 -1.46
N THR A 317 -25.72 -1.88 -0.71
CA THR A 317 -26.93 -1.06 -0.62
C THR A 317 -26.67 0.20 0.20
N LYS A 318 -27.57 1.18 0.09
CA LYS A 318 -27.48 2.41 0.90
C LYS A 318 -27.62 2.13 2.41
N GLU A 319 -28.46 1.15 2.73
CA GLU A 319 -28.73 0.71 4.10
C GLU A 319 -27.49 0.06 4.71
N GLU A 320 -26.80 -0.80 3.95
CA GLU A 320 -25.54 -1.43 4.38
C GLU A 320 -24.43 -0.39 4.59
N LEU A 321 -24.27 0.56 3.67
CA LEU A 321 -23.29 1.65 3.82
C LEU A 321 -23.57 2.50 5.06
N LYS A 322 -24.86 2.83 5.31
CA LYS A 322 -25.27 3.58 6.50
C LYS A 322 -24.97 2.78 7.77
N LEU A 323 -25.27 1.48 7.78
CA LEU A 323 -24.98 0.61 8.92
C LEU A 323 -23.48 0.50 9.20
N ILE A 324 -22.64 0.37 8.15
CA ILE A 324 -21.17 0.40 8.29
C ILE A 324 -20.72 1.71 8.94
N ASP A 325 -21.26 2.85 8.50
CA ASP A 325 -20.93 4.16 9.07
C ASP A 325 -21.37 4.27 10.55
N GLU A 326 -22.57 3.84 10.87
CA GLU A 326 -23.12 3.82 12.26
C GLU A 326 -22.29 2.93 13.20
N ILE A 327 -21.80 1.79 12.72
CA ILE A 327 -20.96 0.89 13.51
C ILE A 327 -19.55 1.46 13.70
N SER A 328 -18.96 2.02 12.65
CA SER A 328 -17.53 2.32 12.61
C SER A 328 -17.15 3.73 13.07
N LEU A 329 -18.08 4.70 13.02
CA LEU A 329 -17.81 6.11 13.31
C LEU A 329 -18.28 6.55 14.72
N ASN A 330 -18.96 5.70 15.46
CA ASN A 330 -19.45 5.95 16.83
C ASN A 330 -18.47 5.50 17.91
#